data_6508b8101a5d0af066fad4d25201cd0a
#
_entry.id   6508b8101a5d0af066fad4d25201cd0a
#
_cell.length_a   1.000
_cell.length_b   1.000
_cell.length_c   1.000
_cell.angle_alpha   90.00
_cell.angle_beta   90.00
_cell.angle_gamma   90.00
#
_symmetry.space_group_name_H-M   'P 1'
#
loop_
_entity.id
_entity.type
_entity.pdbx_description
1 polymer ?
#
loop_
_entity_poly.entity_id
_entity_poly.type
_entity_poly.pdbx_seq_one_letter_code
_entity_poly.pdbx_strand_id
1 'polypeptide(L)'
;MQLTTYPMIREGAERLLVLLHGWSAEQHHLAAYVPLVDPDERFSAVCPRAPHDLPEGDGASWYDRTETGPVADSFVDALASLDGYVDEQMERAGIGPDSTVIGGFSQGGFLALALVLRAGAPDYAGVWAMCCGLAEVDGVDLDLAPGTGAGRPALIQVGEHDPIIPPDRGRAAAGALADAGWDVSLHGYEMAHSQRIEMMIDARDRLAEI
;
A
#
# COMPACT_ATOMS: atom_id res chain seq x y z
N MET A 1 9.31 11.67 -12.49
CA MET A 1 8.98 12.81 -11.56
C MET A 1 9.57 12.47 -10.20
N GLN A 2 10.23 13.41 -9.53
CA GLN A 2 10.83 13.14 -8.21
C GLN A 2 9.75 13.37 -7.13
N LEU A 3 9.35 12.30 -6.42
CA LEU A 3 8.40 12.39 -5.33
C LEU A 3 9.09 12.94 -4.07
N THR A 4 8.45 13.90 -3.40
CA THR A 4 8.87 14.31 -2.07
C THR A 4 8.57 13.17 -1.09
N THR A 5 9.48 12.87 -0.18
CA THR A 5 9.30 11.75 0.75
C THR A 5 9.54 12.16 2.20
N TYR A 6 8.91 11.46 3.11
CA TYR A 6 9.25 11.47 4.53
C TYR A 6 10.07 10.21 4.83
N PRO A 7 11.40 10.33 4.88
CA PRO A 7 12.27 9.17 5.09
C PRO A 7 12.47 8.90 6.57
N MET A 8 12.43 7.65 6.94
CA MET A 8 12.91 7.11 8.23
C MET A 8 13.93 6.01 7.92
N ILE A 9 15.09 6.46 7.44
CA ILE A 9 16.17 5.55 7.06
C ILE A 9 16.94 5.18 8.31
N ARG A 10 17.15 3.88 8.51
CA ARG A 10 17.85 3.32 9.66
C ARG A 10 19.10 2.58 9.20
N GLU A 11 20.22 2.90 9.82
CA GLU A 11 21.47 2.19 9.55
C GLU A 11 21.36 0.73 10.01
N GLY A 12 21.68 -0.19 9.11
CA GLY A 12 21.62 -1.62 9.38
C GLY A 12 20.23 -2.25 9.27
N ALA A 13 19.19 -1.50 8.87
CA ALA A 13 17.91 -2.11 8.55
C ALA A 13 18.03 -3.06 7.34
N GLU A 14 17.50 -4.26 7.50
CA GLU A 14 17.53 -5.29 6.46
C GLU A 14 16.26 -5.30 5.62
N ARG A 15 15.28 -4.45 5.94
CA ARG A 15 13.95 -4.38 5.32
C ARG A 15 13.54 -2.97 5.00
N LEU A 16 12.72 -2.85 3.95
CA LEU A 16 12.13 -1.58 3.51
C LEU A 16 10.61 -1.63 3.64
N LEU A 17 10.03 -0.57 4.21
CA LEU A 17 8.59 -0.36 4.26
C LEU A 17 8.22 0.90 3.47
N VAL A 18 7.46 0.73 2.41
CA VAL A 18 6.94 1.85 1.61
C VAL A 18 5.46 2.07 1.95
N LEU A 19 5.08 3.26 2.41
CA LEU A 19 3.71 3.57 2.85
C LEU A 19 3.10 4.69 2.02
N LEU A 20 2.00 4.37 1.33
CA LEU A 20 1.29 5.25 0.41
C LEU A 20 0.04 5.84 1.09
N HIS A 21 0.00 7.15 1.27
CA HIS A 21 -1.13 7.83 1.91
C HIS A 21 -2.40 7.85 1.05
N GLY A 22 -3.55 8.13 1.65
CA GLY A 22 -4.84 8.28 0.98
C GLY A 22 -5.00 9.63 0.27
N TRP A 23 -6.11 9.79 -0.48
CA TRP A 23 -6.51 11.07 -1.08
C TRP A 23 -6.64 12.15 0.00
N SER A 24 -6.27 13.37 -0.33
CA SER A 24 -6.26 14.56 0.56
C SER A 24 -5.32 14.44 1.78
N ALA A 25 -4.42 13.47 1.80
CA ALA A 25 -3.45 13.31 2.86
C ALA A 25 -2.05 13.77 2.42
N GLU A 26 -1.12 13.69 3.34
CA GLU A 26 0.29 14.06 3.17
C GLU A 26 1.19 12.89 3.58
N GLN A 27 2.46 12.90 3.14
CA GLN A 27 3.44 11.86 3.44
C GLN A 27 3.61 11.57 4.95
N HIS A 28 3.42 12.56 5.80
CA HIS A 28 3.61 12.40 7.25
C HIS A 28 2.44 11.67 7.95
N HIS A 29 1.28 11.53 7.31
CA HIS A 29 0.13 10.88 7.95
C HIS A 29 0.39 9.41 8.29
N LEU A 30 0.91 8.60 7.33
CA LEU A 30 1.27 7.21 7.62
C LEU A 30 2.63 7.10 8.33
N ALA A 31 3.55 8.03 8.09
CA ALA A 31 4.83 8.07 8.76
C ALA A 31 4.69 8.14 10.29
N ALA A 32 3.65 8.82 10.79
CA ALA A 32 3.38 8.91 12.22
C ALA A 32 3.10 7.55 12.90
N TYR A 33 2.68 6.55 12.14
CA TYR A 33 2.40 5.21 12.66
C TYR A 33 3.61 4.27 12.61
N VAL A 34 4.67 4.60 11.90
CA VAL A 34 5.83 3.71 11.76
C VAL A 34 6.44 3.29 13.10
N PRO A 35 6.62 4.18 14.11
CA PRO A 35 7.13 3.76 15.41
C PRO A 35 6.21 2.77 16.16
N LEU A 36 4.92 2.73 15.80
CA LEU A 36 3.95 1.82 16.41
C LEU A 36 3.95 0.45 15.71
N VAL A 37 4.11 0.43 14.38
CA VAL A 37 4.11 -0.82 13.60
C VAL A 37 5.47 -1.50 13.55
N ASP A 38 6.54 -0.76 13.82
CA ASP A 38 7.93 -1.25 13.85
C ASP A 38 8.70 -0.69 15.06
N PRO A 39 8.30 -1.08 16.30
CA PRO A 39 8.94 -0.60 17.52
C PRO A 39 10.39 -1.10 17.68
N ASP A 40 10.73 -2.22 17.03
CA ASP A 40 12.07 -2.82 17.08
C ASP A 40 12.99 -2.26 16.00
N GLU A 41 12.54 -1.28 15.24
CA GLU A 41 13.31 -0.56 14.21
C GLU A 41 13.95 -1.46 13.14
N ARG A 42 13.25 -2.51 12.72
CA ARG A 42 13.71 -3.51 11.73
C ARG A 42 13.65 -3.01 10.30
N PHE A 43 12.79 -2.01 10.03
CA PHE A 43 12.57 -1.44 8.70
C PHE A 43 13.19 -0.04 8.57
N SER A 44 13.84 0.22 7.46
CA SER A 44 13.85 1.56 6.89
C SER A 44 12.46 1.83 6.32
N ALA A 45 11.86 2.98 6.61
CA ALA A 45 10.56 3.32 6.09
C ALA A 45 10.60 4.59 5.23
N VAL A 46 9.84 4.59 4.14
CA VAL A 46 9.66 5.75 3.26
C VAL A 46 8.19 5.98 2.99
N CYS A 47 7.76 7.22 3.13
CA CYS A 47 6.40 7.65 2.89
C CYS A 47 6.43 8.76 1.83
N PRO A 48 6.27 8.44 0.53
CA PRO A 48 6.25 9.46 -0.51
C PRO A 48 4.95 10.27 -0.47
N ARG A 49 5.06 11.53 -0.88
CA ARG A 49 3.91 12.41 -1.11
C ARG A 49 3.40 12.23 -2.52
N ALA A 50 2.09 12.13 -2.67
CA ALA A 50 1.42 12.10 -3.96
C ALA A 50 1.72 13.37 -4.78
N PRO A 51 1.78 13.27 -6.13
CA PRO A 51 2.30 14.35 -6.97
C PRO A 51 1.33 15.49 -7.25
N HIS A 52 0.02 15.27 -7.11
CA HIS A 52 -0.99 16.24 -7.51
C HIS A 52 -1.53 16.97 -6.28
N ASP A 53 -1.18 18.25 -6.16
CA ASP A 53 -1.74 19.13 -5.11
C ASP A 53 -3.25 19.28 -5.30
N LEU A 54 -4.00 19.16 -4.21
CA LEU A 54 -5.42 19.47 -4.21
C LEU A 54 -5.64 20.99 -4.01
N PRO A 55 -6.77 21.53 -4.52
CA PRO A 55 -7.13 22.93 -4.30
C PRO A 55 -7.09 23.30 -2.81
N GLU A 56 -6.76 24.56 -2.53
CA GLU A 56 -6.80 25.17 -1.18
C GLU A 56 -5.86 24.53 -0.13
N GLY A 57 -4.88 23.72 -0.55
CA GLY A 57 -3.92 23.12 0.36
C GLY A 57 -4.44 21.90 1.12
N ASP A 58 -5.50 21.28 0.65
CA ASP A 58 -6.13 20.09 1.25
C ASP A 58 -5.36 18.78 1.02
N GLY A 59 -4.03 18.83 0.96
CA GLY A 59 -3.17 17.67 0.75
C GLY A 59 -3.00 17.31 -0.73
N ALA A 60 -2.73 16.04 -1.01
CA ALA A 60 -2.35 15.58 -2.35
C ALA A 60 -3.14 14.35 -2.81
N SER A 61 -3.11 14.10 -4.10
CA SER A 61 -3.73 12.95 -4.78
C SER A 61 -2.71 12.22 -5.65
N TRP A 62 -2.79 10.90 -5.66
CA TRP A 62 -1.95 10.06 -6.52
C TRP A 62 -2.41 10.08 -7.97
N TYR A 63 -3.73 10.06 -8.17
CA TYR A 63 -4.36 10.01 -9.49
C TYR A 63 -5.73 10.69 -9.46
N ASP A 64 -6.21 11.08 -10.63
CA ASP A 64 -7.53 11.66 -10.80
C ASP A 64 -8.62 10.62 -10.60
N ARG A 65 -9.76 11.06 -10.08
CA ARG A 65 -10.92 10.20 -9.81
C ARG A 65 -12.21 10.86 -10.26
N THR A 66 -13.15 10.02 -10.66
CA THR A 66 -14.54 10.39 -10.92
C THR A 66 -15.43 9.83 -9.81
N GLU A 67 -16.74 10.04 -9.92
CA GLU A 67 -17.72 9.40 -9.03
C GLU A 67 -17.72 7.87 -9.15
N THR A 68 -17.31 7.34 -10.30
CA THR A 68 -17.34 5.90 -10.60
C THR A 68 -16.02 5.19 -10.36
N GLY A 69 -14.93 5.91 -10.09
CA GLY A 69 -13.62 5.31 -9.82
C GLY A 69 -12.44 6.14 -10.34
N PRO A 70 -11.24 5.55 -10.40
CA PRO A 70 -10.05 6.21 -10.90
C PRO A 70 -10.16 6.52 -12.42
N VAL A 71 -9.49 7.58 -12.85
CA VAL A 71 -9.22 7.85 -14.27
C VAL A 71 -8.06 6.96 -14.70
N ALA A 72 -8.28 6.11 -15.70
CA ALA A 72 -7.35 5.04 -16.08
C ALA A 72 -5.94 5.55 -16.39
N ASP A 73 -5.80 6.51 -17.30
CA ASP A 73 -4.47 7.03 -17.69
C ASP A 73 -3.71 7.60 -16.47
N SER A 74 -4.41 8.36 -15.63
CA SER A 74 -3.83 8.96 -14.43
C SER A 74 -3.41 7.90 -13.39
N PHE A 75 -4.16 6.80 -13.27
CA PHE A 75 -3.79 5.69 -12.39
C PHE A 75 -2.55 4.96 -12.92
N VAL A 76 -2.49 4.68 -14.23
CA VAL A 76 -1.34 4.03 -14.87
C VAL A 76 -0.08 4.89 -14.73
N ASP A 77 -0.18 6.20 -14.92
CA ASP A 77 0.94 7.14 -14.73
C ASP A 77 1.42 7.17 -13.28
N ALA A 78 0.50 7.14 -12.31
CA ALA A 78 0.83 7.08 -10.89
C ALA A 78 1.54 5.77 -10.55
N LEU A 79 1.04 4.64 -11.06
CA LEU A 79 1.64 3.32 -10.84
C LEU A 79 3.07 3.25 -11.42
N ALA A 80 3.28 3.73 -12.64
CA ALA A 80 4.61 3.78 -13.25
C ALA A 80 5.58 4.69 -12.50
N SER A 81 5.10 5.84 -12.00
CA SER A 81 5.91 6.76 -11.20
C SER A 81 6.31 6.15 -9.86
N LEU A 82 5.40 5.41 -9.22
CA LEU A 82 5.66 4.70 -7.96
C LEU A 82 6.62 3.53 -8.16
N ASP A 83 6.50 2.80 -9.25
CA ASP A 83 7.41 1.71 -9.59
C ASP A 83 8.86 2.19 -9.62
N GLY A 84 9.14 3.22 -10.43
CA GLY A 84 10.47 3.83 -10.49
C GLY A 84 10.92 4.43 -9.16
N TYR A 85 10.00 4.98 -8.35
CA TYR A 85 10.32 5.48 -7.02
C TYR A 85 10.74 4.35 -6.07
N VAL A 86 9.99 3.25 -6.04
CA VAL A 86 10.30 2.11 -5.17
C VAL A 86 11.64 1.49 -5.55
N ASP A 87 11.92 1.33 -6.84
CA ASP A 87 13.22 0.85 -7.32
C ASP A 87 14.37 1.75 -6.84
N GLU A 88 14.21 3.08 -6.94
CA GLU A 88 15.19 4.04 -6.42
C GLU A 88 15.40 3.91 -4.90
N GLN A 89 14.33 3.70 -4.13
CA GLN A 89 14.46 3.55 -2.67
C GLN A 89 15.12 2.20 -2.29
N MET A 90 14.78 1.12 -2.97
CA MET A 90 15.44 -0.18 -2.80
C MET A 90 16.94 -0.10 -3.10
N GLU A 91 17.32 0.55 -4.22
CA GLU A 91 18.72 0.76 -4.58
C GLU A 91 19.46 1.59 -3.52
N ARG A 92 18.88 2.70 -3.07
CA ARG A 92 19.46 3.57 -2.03
C ARG A 92 19.64 2.87 -0.69
N ALA A 93 18.72 2.01 -0.32
CA ALA A 93 18.77 1.25 0.92
C ALA A 93 19.66 0.00 0.82
N GLY A 94 19.99 -0.45 -0.39
CA GLY A 94 20.64 -1.74 -0.63
C GLY A 94 19.76 -2.93 -0.26
N ILE A 95 18.42 -2.77 -0.36
CA ILE A 95 17.41 -3.76 0.04
C ILE A 95 16.66 -4.21 -1.21
N GLY A 96 16.52 -5.52 -1.39
CA GLY A 96 15.81 -6.10 -2.53
C GLY A 96 14.30 -6.16 -2.34
N PRO A 97 13.54 -6.50 -3.41
CA PRO A 97 12.09 -6.61 -3.34
C PRO A 97 11.63 -7.67 -2.35
N ASP A 98 12.33 -8.79 -2.23
CA ASP A 98 12.08 -9.90 -1.29
C ASP A 98 12.22 -9.51 0.19
N SER A 99 12.70 -8.32 0.47
CA SER A 99 12.78 -7.70 1.80
C SER A 99 12.05 -6.35 1.86
N THR A 100 11.22 -6.05 0.86
CA THR A 100 10.43 -4.80 0.74
C THR A 100 8.95 -5.07 0.88
N VAL A 101 8.29 -4.39 1.80
CA VAL A 101 6.82 -4.41 1.99
C VAL A 101 6.22 -3.12 1.45
N ILE A 102 5.17 -3.26 0.65
CA ILE A 102 4.42 -2.12 0.12
C ILE A 102 3.10 -2.01 0.86
N GLY A 103 2.83 -0.87 1.47
CA GLY A 103 1.58 -0.63 2.18
C GLY A 103 0.90 0.67 1.76
N GLY A 104 -0.42 0.76 2.02
CA GLY A 104 -1.14 1.99 1.73
C GLY A 104 -2.57 2.01 2.26
N PHE A 105 -3.07 3.24 2.38
CA PHE A 105 -4.45 3.51 2.81
C PHE A 105 -5.26 4.08 1.65
N SER A 106 -6.49 3.59 1.45
CA SER A 106 -7.46 4.11 0.49
C SER A 106 -6.84 4.22 -0.92
N GLN A 107 -6.71 5.40 -1.50
CA GLN A 107 -6.07 5.64 -2.80
C GLN A 107 -4.66 5.01 -2.87
N GLY A 108 -3.85 5.18 -1.83
CA GLY A 108 -2.53 4.54 -1.73
C GLY A 108 -2.60 3.02 -1.57
N GLY A 109 -3.66 2.49 -0.95
CA GLY A 109 -3.89 1.05 -0.82
C GLY A 109 -4.20 0.38 -2.16
N PHE A 110 -5.02 1.01 -3.01
CA PHE A 110 -5.26 0.54 -4.38
C PHE A 110 -3.95 0.47 -5.19
N LEU A 111 -3.10 1.49 -5.07
CA LEU A 111 -1.80 1.51 -5.75
C LEU A 111 -0.82 0.49 -5.16
N ALA A 112 -0.83 0.29 -3.84
CA ALA A 112 0.01 -0.74 -3.20
C ALA A 112 -0.32 -2.14 -3.72
N LEU A 113 -1.62 -2.49 -3.78
CA LEU A 113 -2.07 -3.75 -4.37
C LEU A 113 -1.71 -3.84 -5.86
N ALA A 114 -1.96 -2.78 -6.64
CA ALA A 114 -1.63 -2.79 -8.06
C ALA A 114 -0.12 -2.93 -8.31
N LEU A 115 0.71 -2.25 -7.52
CA LEU A 115 2.17 -2.31 -7.64
C LEU A 115 2.71 -3.72 -7.38
N VAL A 116 2.17 -4.40 -6.37
CA VAL A 116 2.62 -5.74 -5.97
C VAL A 116 2.05 -6.84 -6.87
N LEU A 117 0.85 -6.65 -7.40
CA LEU A 117 0.11 -7.66 -8.15
C LEU A 117 0.18 -7.50 -9.67
N ARG A 118 0.71 -6.39 -10.20
CA ARG A 118 0.77 -6.21 -11.66
C ARG A 118 1.61 -7.31 -12.32
N ALA A 119 1.24 -7.69 -13.52
CA ALA A 119 2.01 -8.66 -14.31
C ALA A 119 3.47 -8.19 -14.46
N GLY A 120 4.41 -9.08 -14.12
CA GLY A 120 5.84 -8.79 -14.14
C GLY A 120 6.36 -7.98 -12.95
N ALA A 121 5.55 -7.77 -11.90
CA ALA A 121 6.04 -7.17 -10.65
C ALA A 121 7.16 -8.01 -10.04
N PRO A 122 8.13 -7.39 -9.36
CA PRO A 122 9.06 -8.12 -8.51
C PRO A 122 8.35 -8.89 -7.39
N ASP A 123 9.02 -9.92 -6.85
CA ASP A 123 8.52 -10.66 -5.70
C ASP A 123 8.76 -9.87 -4.40
N TYR A 124 7.88 -8.90 -4.13
CA TYR A 124 7.91 -8.14 -2.88
C TYR A 124 7.68 -9.04 -1.67
N ALA A 125 8.29 -8.71 -0.52
CA ALA A 125 8.17 -9.46 0.73
C ALA A 125 6.73 -9.56 1.23
N GLY A 126 5.88 -8.58 0.94
CA GLY A 126 4.48 -8.60 1.33
C GLY A 126 3.73 -7.34 0.93
N VAL A 127 2.42 -7.34 1.21
CA VAL A 127 1.55 -6.19 0.98
C VAL A 127 0.67 -5.90 2.20
N TRP A 128 0.50 -4.61 2.51
CA TRP A 128 -0.39 -4.12 3.57
C TRP A 128 -1.38 -3.11 3.00
N ALA A 129 -2.65 -3.49 2.87
CA ALA A 129 -3.69 -2.72 2.22
C ALA A 129 -4.82 -2.36 3.19
N MET A 130 -5.07 -1.06 3.38
CA MET A 130 -6.03 -0.51 4.33
C MET A 130 -7.18 0.19 3.61
N CYS A 131 -8.44 -0.17 3.90
CA CYS A 131 -9.66 0.46 3.39
C CYS A 131 -9.64 0.65 1.86
N CYS A 132 -9.33 -0.41 1.12
CA CYS A 132 -9.23 -0.40 -0.33
C CYS A 132 -9.66 -1.75 -0.93
N GLY A 133 -9.40 -1.96 -2.20
CA GLY A 133 -9.65 -3.22 -2.92
C GLY A 133 -8.76 -3.31 -4.15
N LEU A 134 -8.99 -4.30 -5.01
CA LEU A 134 -8.31 -4.38 -6.29
C LEU A 134 -8.74 -3.22 -7.21
N ALA A 135 -7.78 -2.67 -7.93
CA ALA A 135 -8.05 -1.65 -8.95
C ALA A 135 -8.46 -2.35 -10.25
N GLU A 136 -9.70 -2.15 -10.66
CA GLU A 136 -10.19 -2.56 -11.97
C GLU A 136 -10.03 -1.37 -12.92
N VAL A 137 -8.85 -1.26 -13.53
CA VAL A 137 -8.45 -0.11 -14.34
C VAL A 137 -7.88 -0.61 -15.66
N ASP A 138 -8.37 -0.06 -16.77
CA ASP A 138 -7.84 -0.35 -18.11
C ASP A 138 -6.34 -0.02 -18.17
N GLY A 139 -5.55 -0.94 -18.70
CA GLY A 139 -4.09 -0.81 -18.78
C GLY A 139 -3.33 -1.31 -17.53
N VAL A 140 -4.04 -1.86 -16.54
CA VAL A 140 -3.42 -2.54 -15.39
C VAL A 140 -3.83 -4.00 -15.36
N ASP A 141 -2.91 -4.87 -15.74
CA ASP A 141 -3.09 -6.32 -15.66
C ASP A 141 -2.55 -6.83 -14.32
N LEU A 142 -3.44 -7.40 -13.49
CA LEU A 142 -3.07 -8.02 -12.22
C LEU A 142 -2.83 -9.52 -12.41
N ASP A 143 -1.70 -10.02 -11.93
CA ASP A 143 -1.38 -11.45 -11.92
C ASP A 143 -1.93 -12.10 -10.66
N LEU A 144 -3.11 -12.67 -10.79
CA LEU A 144 -3.81 -13.42 -9.75
C LEU A 144 -3.95 -14.90 -10.11
N ALA A 145 -3.06 -15.41 -10.97
CA ALA A 145 -3.04 -16.83 -11.28
C ALA A 145 -2.69 -17.69 -10.05
N PRO A 146 -3.25 -18.89 -9.90
CA PRO A 146 -2.96 -19.76 -8.77
C PRO A 146 -1.46 -20.03 -8.61
N GLY A 147 -0.94 -19.75 -7.41
CA GLY A 147 0.47 -19.94 -7.05
C GLY A 147 1.36 -18.72 -7.23
N THR A 148 0.88 -17.62 -7.83
CA THR A 148 1.69 -16.39 -7.99
C THR A 148 2.01 -15.73 -6.65
N GLY A 149 1.17 -15.92 -5.63
CA GLY A 149 1.42 -15.42 -4.27
C GLY A 149 2.59 -16.10 -3.56
N ALA A 150 2.88 -17.37 -3.90
CA ALA A 150 3.98 -18.16 -3.31
C ALA A 150 4.04 -18.16 -1.77
N GLY A 151 2.89 -17.99 -1.09
CA GLY A 151 2.79 -17.91 0.37
C GLY A 151 3.26 -16.58 0.97
N ARG A 152 3.49 -15.55 0.15
CA ARG A 152 3.89 -14.23 0.66
C ARG A 152 2.76 -13.59 1.49
N PRO A 153 3.09 -12.88 2.58
CA PRO A 153 2.08 -12.30 3.47
C PRO A 153 1.34 -11.14 2.82
N ALA A 154 0.02 -11.14 2.98
CA ALA A 154 -0.86 -10.03 2.63
C ALA A 154 -1.74 -9.67 3.83
N LEU A 155 -1.70 -8.42 4.28
CA LEU A 155 -2.61 -7.90 5.29
C LEU A 155 -3.64 -6.99 4.63
N ILE A 156 -4.90 -7.36 4.74
CA ILE A 156 -6.04 -6.57 4.25
C ILE A 156 -6.88 -6.12 5.45
N GLN A 157 -7.12 -4.81 5.54
CA GLN A 157 -7.85 -4.22 6.65
C GLN A 157 -9.00 -3.36 6.14
N VAL A 158 -10.20 -3.59 6.67
CA VAL A 158 -11.43 -2.92 6.22
C VAL A 158 -12.17 -2.25 7.37
N GLY A 159 -12.84 -1.13 7.09
CA GLY A 159 -13.83 -0.53 8.00
C GLY A 159 -15.20 -1.11 7.71
N GLU A 160 -15.84 -1.73 8.74
CA GLU A 160 -17.14 -2.39 8.58
C GLU A 160 -18.27 -1.41 8.20
N HIS A 161 -18.10 -0.14 8.54
CA HIS A 161 -19.05 0.94 8.25
C HIS A 161 -18.48 1.98 7.30
N ASP A 162 -17.52 1.57 6.44
CA ASP A 162 -16.88 2.47 5.49
C ASP A 162 -17.88 2.88 4.37
N PRO A 163 -18.30 4.16 4.31
CA PRO A 163 -19.24 4.63 3.30
C PRO A 163 -18.56 5.01 1.98
N ILE A 164 -17.22 5.06 1.95
CA ILE A 164 -16.44 5.49 0.78
C ILE A 164 -15.95 4.27 0.00
N ILE A 165 -15.33 3.33 0.70
CA ILE A 165 -14.87 2.05 0.14
C ILE A 165 -15.58 0.92 0.89
N PRO A 166 -16.66 0.37 0.35
CA PRO A 166 -17.40 -0.70 1.00
C PRO A 166 -16.47 -1.88 1.38
N PRO A 167 -16.62 -2.45 2.59
CA PRO A 167 -15.74 -3.52 3.10
C PRO A 167 -15.68 -4.74 2.16
N ASP A 168 -16.72 -4.99 1.39
CA ASP A 168 -16.76 -6.10 0.43
C ASP A 168 -15.70 -5.98 -0.67
N ARG A 169 -15.22 -4.78 -0.99
CA ARG A 169 -14.10 -4.61 -1.94
C ARG A 169 -12.80 -5.15 -1.36
N GLY A 170 -12.51 -4.88 -0.10
CA GLY A 170 -11.34 -5.45 0.60
C GLY A 170 -11.47 -6.96 0.81
N ARG A 171 -12.66 -7.44 1.14
CA ARG A 171 -12.95 -8.88 1.25
C ARG A 171 -12.75 -9.62 -0.07
N ALA A 172 -13.22 -9.02 -1.18
CA ALA A 172 -13.00 -9.58 -2.52
C ALA A 172 -11.51 -9.61 -2.88
N ALA A 173 -10.76 -8.56 -2.55
CA ALA A 173 -9.31 -8.54 -2.73
C ALA A 173 -8.63 -9.66 -1.92
N ALA A 174 -8.99 -9.81 -0.65
CA ALA A 174 -8.45 -10.87 0.20
C ALA A 174 -8.72 -12.28 -0.36
N GLY A 175 -9.94 -12.53 -0.86
CA GLY A 175 -10.29 -13.79 -1.52
C GLY A 175 -9.43 -14.05 -2.77
N ALA A 176 -9.31 -13.06 -3.64
CA ALA A 176 -8.53 -13.18 -4.87
C ALA A 176 -7.03 -13.42 -4.58
N LEU A 177 -6.46 -12.77 -3.56
CA LEU A 177 -5.09 -13.02 -3.15
C LEU A 177 -4.93 -14.43 -2.57
N ALA A 178 -5.87 -14.89 -1.74
CA ALA A 178 -5.83 -16.24 -1.19
C ALA A 178 -5.90 -17.31 -2.30
N ASP A 179 -6.78 -17.13 -3.30
CA ASP A 179 -6.89 -18.00 -4.47
C ASP A 179 -5.59 -17.99 -5.30
N ALA A 180 -4.89 -16.88 -5.35
CA ALA A 180 -3.58 -16.73 -5.99
C ALA A 180 -2.42 -17.30 -5.14
N GLY A 181 -2.68 -17.81 -3.94
CA GLY A 181 -1.70 -18.48 -3.09
C GLY A 181 -0.93 -17.55 -2.13
N TRP A 182 -1.45 -16.34 -1.86
CA TRP A 182 -0.93 -15.48 -0.80
C TRP A 182 -1.36 -16.01 0.57
N ASP A 183 -0.52 -15.77 1.59
CA ASP A 183 -0.88 -15.96 3.00
C ASP A 183 -1.60 -14.70 3.50
N VAL A 184 -2.93 -14.74 3.46
CA VAL A 184 -3.79 -13.57 3.69
C VAL A 184 -4.30 -13.50 5.12
N SER A 185 -4.07 -12.35 5.76
CA SER A 185 -4.77 -11.93 6.98
C SER A 185 -5.80 -10.85 6.63
N LEU A 186 -7.07 -11.09 6.93
CA LEU A 186 -8.16 -10.13 6.72
C LEU A 186 -8.75 -9.71 8.06
N HIS A 187 -8.74 -8.41 8.34
CA HIS A 187 -9.29 -7.84 9.58
C HIS A 187 -10.36 -6.78 9.28
N GLY A 188 -11.51 -6.91 9.93
CA GLY A 188 -12.60 -5.93 9.92
C GLY A 188 -12.66 -5.16 11.23
N TYR A 189 -12.88 -3.84 11.15
CA TYR A 189 -12.93 -2.96 12.32
C TYR A 189 -14.25 -2.17 12.35
N GLU A 190 -14.86 -2.02 13.51
CA GLU A 190 -16.07 -1.24 13.75
C GLU A 190 -15.78 0.27 13.56
N MET A 191 -15.55 0.68 12.31
CA MET A 191 -15.18 2.04 11.94
C MET A 191 -15.65 2.40 10.52
N ALA A 192 -15.71 3.71 10.23
CA ALA A 192 -15.87 4.26 8.89
C ALA A 192 -14.51 4.27 8.14
N HIS A 193 -14.38 5.13 7.09
CA HIS A 193 -13.16 5.28 6.28
C HIS A 193 -12.07 6.05 7.05
N SER A 194 -11.33 5.34 7.89
CA SER A 194 -10.30 5.94 8.75
C SER A 194 -9.19 4.95 9.11
N GLN A 195 -8.15 5.44 9.82
CA GLN A 195 -7.13 4.60 10.44
C GLN A 195 -7.33 4.60 11.95
N ARG A 196 -7.04 3.47 12.59
CA ARG A 196 -7.10 3.29 14.04
C ARG A 196 -5.86 2.60 14.58
N ILE A 197 -5.62 2.76 15.86
CA ILE A 197 -4.47 2.15 16.54
C ILE A 197 -4.52 0.63 16.48
N GLU A 198 -5.71 0.05 16.59
CA GLU A 198 -5.93 -1.39 16.50
C GLU A 198 -5.42 -1.98 15.17
N MET A 199 -5.64 -1.25 14.06
CA MET A 199 -5.10 -1.63 12.74
C MET A 199 -3.57 -1.67 12.75
N MET A 200 -2.94 -0.73 13.42
CA MET A 200 -1.48 -0.64 13.51
C MET A 200 -0.88 -1.75 14.38
N ILE A 201 -1.61 -2.18 15.43
CA ILE A 201 -1.20 -3.30 16.28
C ILE A 201 -1.23 -4.60 15.47
N ASP A 202 -2.30 -4.86 14.72
CA ASP A 202 -2.39 -6.03 13.86
C ASP A 202 -1.33 -6.00 12.74
N ALA A 203 -1.06 -4.81 12.20
CA ALA A 203 0.01 -4.63 11.21
C ALA A 203 1.41 -4.89 11.79
N ARG A 204 1.69 -4.43 13.01
CA ARG A 204 2.93 -4.74 13.72
C ARG A 204 3.12 -6.24 13.85
N ASP A 205 2.10 -6.95 14.31
CA ASP A 205 2.18 -8.38 14.55
C ASP A 205 2.40 -9.13 13.22
N ARG A 206 1.75 -8.70 12.13
CA ARG A 206 1.94 -9.29 10.81
C ARG A 206 3.29 -8.96 10.18
N LEU A 207 3.78 -7.72 10.31
CA LEU A 207 5.11 -7.31 9.82
C LEU A 207 6.24 -8.00 10.60
N ALA A 208 6.00 -8.42 11.84
CA ALA A 208 6.97 -9.18 12.62
C ALA A 208 7.25 -10.58 12.05
N GLU A 209 6.34 -11.12 11.24
CA GLU A 209 6.48 -12.44 10.59
C GLU A 209 7.29 -12.37 9.28
N ILE A 210 7.49 -11.17 8.74
CA ILE A 210 8.31 -10.89 7.56
C ILE A 210 9.74 -10.61 8.00
#